data_b918a5a4d81b2c412f570f5debce2717
#
_entry.id   b918a5a4d81b2c412f570f5debce2717
#
_cell.length_a   1.000
_cell.length_b   1.000
_cell.length_c   1.000
_cell.angle_alpha   90.00
_cell.angle_beta   90.00
_cell.angle_gamma   90.00
#
_symmetry.space_group_name_H-M   'P 1'
#
loop_
_entity.id
_entity.type
_entity.pdbx_description
1 polymer ?
#
loop_
_entity_poly.entity_id
_entity_poly.type
_entity_poly.pdbx_seq_one_letter_code
_entity_poly.pdbx_strand_id
1 'polypeptide(L)'
;MAFCKACGQDIGNANFCPKCGASQAAAAPAPAPAVPAASPTEGLQENVAGLLCYLLGWLTGIIFLLIDKRPWVKFHAAQSIVVFGGLTVLRIALLFLHGMAGGGFIGWGILSLIGLLIGLLMLVLWILLMVKAYQHETFRVPIAADIADGLAK
;
A
#
# COMPACT_ATOMS: atom_id res chain seq x y z
N MET A 1 -48.21 8.65 -16.77
CA MET A 1 -48.80 8.82 -15.42
C MET A 1 -47.74 8.35 -14.43
N ALA A 2 -47.30 9.20 -13.50
CA ALA A 2 -46.36 8.83 -12.48
C ALA A 2 -47.06 8.69 -11.12
N PHE A 3 -46.73 7.63 -10.39
CA PHE A 3 -47.32 7.33 -9.09
C PHE A 3 -46.32 7.61 -7.97
N CYS A 4 -46.82 8.13 -6.85
CA CYS A 4 -46.01 8.38 -5.67
C CYS A 4 -45.40 7.08 -5.12
N LYS A 5 -44.06 7.03 -4.96
CA LYS A 5 -43.35 5.86 -4.45
C LYS A 5 -43.66 5.51 -2.99
N ALA A 6 -44.21 6.48 -2.22
CA ALA A 6 -44.52 6.29 -0.81
C ALA A 6 -45.95 5.85 -0.53
N CYS A 7 -46.95 6.37 -1.29
CA CYS A 7 -48.36 6.13 -1.00
C CYS A 7 -49.20 5.68 -2.21
N GLY A 8 -48.61 5.50 -3.41
CA GLY A 8 -49.28 5.02 -4.60
C GLY A 8 -50.25 6.01 -5.28
N GLN A 9 -50.35 7.26 -4.80
CA GLN A 9 -51.21 8.27 -5.37
C GLN A 9 -50.68 8.71 -6.75
N ASP A 10 -51.59 8.92 -7.73
CA ASP A 10 -51.19 9.53 -8.99
C ASP A 10 -50.80 10.99 -8.76
N ILE A 11 -49.59 11.34 -9.18
CA ILE A 11 -48.96 12.64 -8.98
C ILE A 11 -48.66 13.37 -10.28
N GLY A 12 -49.00 12.77 -11.44
CA GLY A 12 -48.61 13.35 -12.73
C GLY A 12 -47.14 13.66 -12.82
N ASN A 13 -46.77 14.94 -13.02
CA ASN A 13 -45.40 15.43 -13.09
C ASN A 13 -45.00 16.25 -11.84
N ALA A 14 -45.72 16.13 -10.72
CA ALA A 14 -45.43 16.90 -9.53
C ALA A 14 -44.18 16.36 -8.80
N ASN A 15 -43.31 17.28 -8.36
CA ASN A 15 -42.09 16.93 -7.59
C ASN A 15 -42.39 16.54 -6.14
N PHE A 16 -43.62 16.84 -5.66
CA PHE A 16 -44.08 16.47 -4.31
C PHE A 16 -45.45 15.84 -4.38
N CYS A 17 -45.69 14.80 -3.62
CA CYS A 17 -47.00 14.18 -3.55
C CYS A 17 -47.99 15.06 -2.80
N PRO A 18 -49.13 15.45 -3.39
CA PRO A 18 -50.13 16.31 -2.72
C PRO A 18 -50.85 15.61 -1.56
N LYS A 19 -50.75 14.25 -1.48
CA LYS A 19 -51.43 13.47 -0.45
C LYS A 19 -50.56 13.22 0.77
N CYS A 20 -49.25 12.89 0.58
CA CYS A 20 -48.37 12.50 1.68
C CYS A 20 -47.12 13.41 1.84
N GLY A 21 -46.96 14.43 1.00
CA GLY A 21 -45.83 15.37 1.06
C GLY A 21 -44.51 14.81 0.63
N ALA A 22 -44.45 13.52 0.27
CA ALA A 22 -43.15 12.87 -0.10
C ALA A 22 -42.60 13.49 -1.38
N SER A 23 -41.31 13.87 -1.36
CA SER A 23 -40.58 14.33 -2.53
C SER A 23 -40.43 13.19 -3.54
N GLN A 24 -40.75 13.45 -4.79
CA GLN A 24 -40.61 12.54 -5.91
C GLN A 24 -39.52 13.00 -6.87
N ALA A 25 -38.87 14.13 -6.56
CA ALA A 25 -37.67 14.51 -7.31
C ALA A 25 -36.65 13.36 -7.23
N ALA A 26 -36.19 12.89 -8.38
CA ALA A 26 -35.04 12.00 -8.42
C ALA A 26 -33.94 12.68 -7.61
N ALA A 27 -33.46 12.00 -6.57
CA ALA A 27 -32.31 12.50 -5.82
C ALA A 27 -31.27 12.93 -6.84
N ALA A 28 -30.88 14.19 -6.83
CA ALA A 28 -29.79 14.66 -7.66
C ALA A 28 -28.63 13.68 -7.43
N PRO A 29 -27.95 13.20 -8.47
CA PRO A 29 -26.80 12.31 -8.28
C PRO A 29 -25.90 12.97 -7.24
N ALA A 30 -25.62 12.26 -6.14
CA ALA A 30 -24.65 12.74 -5.18
C ALA A 30 -23.39 13.13 -5.98
N PRO A 31 -22.70 14.25 -5.65
CA PRO A 31 -21.47 14.59 -6.33
C PRO A 31 -20.60 13.34 -6.35
N ALA A 32 -20.26 12.87 -7.56
CA ALA A 32 -19.38 11.72 -7.70
C ALA A 32 -18.15 12.00 -6.84
N PRO A 33 -17.69 11.03 -6.00
CA PRO A 33 -16.46 11.22 -5.24
C PRO A 33 -15.41 11.72 -6.23
N ALA A 34 -14.72 12.81 -5.87
CA ALA A 34 -13.70 13.41 -6.71
C ALA A 34 -12.73 12.29 -7.12
N VAL A 35 -12.72 11.96 -8.42
CA VAL A 35 -11.80 10.94 -8.96
C VAL A 35 -10.41 11.47 -8.66
N PRO A 36 -9.58 10.77 -7.87
CA PRO A 36 -8.21 11.19 -7.62
C PRO A 36 -7.52 11.38 -8.98
N ALA A 37 -6.76 12.48 -9.13
CA ALA A 37 -6.06 12.74 -10.38
C ALA A 37 -5.25 11.51 -10.81
N ALA A 38 -5.48 11.07 -12.05
CA ALA A 38 -4.86 9.92 -12.68
C ALA A 38 -3.36 9.83 -12.36
N SER A 39 -2.93 8.71 -11.80
CA SER A 39 -1.51 8.44 -11.60
C SER A 39 -0.93 7.76 -12.86
N PRO A 40 0.36 7.91 -13.16
CA PRO A 40 0.99 7.23 -14.30
C PRO A 40 0.82 5.70 -14.29
N THR A 41 0.41 5.14 -13.18
CA THR A 41 0.17 3.71 -12.95
C THR A 41 -1.30 3.30 -13.10
N GLU A 42 -2.17 4.16 -13.61
CA GLU A 42 -3.63 3.97 -13.66
C GLU A 42 -4.09 2.78 -14.53
N GLY A 43 -3.24 2.30 -15.45
CA GLY A 43 -3.46 1.05 -16.19
C GLY A 43 -3.04 -0.22 -15.44
N LEU A 44 -2.34 -0.10 -14.30
CA LEU A 44 -1.83 -1.23 -13.53
C LEU A 44 -2.79 -1.60 -12.41
N GLN A 45 -3.12 -2.90 -12.30
CA GLN A 45 -3.92 -3.38 -11.18
C GLN A 45 -3.21 -3.07 -9.86
N GLU A 46 -3.97 -2.73 -8.83
CA GLU A 46 -3.43 -2.26 -7.56
C GLU A 46 -2.56 -3.32 -6.86
N ASN A 47 -3.00 -4.58 -6.92
CA ASN A 47 -2.23 -5.71 -6.39
C ASN A 47 -0.91 -5.94 -7.12
N VAL A 48 -0.89 -5.72 -8.45
CA VAL A 48 0.35 -5.79 -9.25
C VAL A 48 1.28 -4.63 -8.91
N ALA A 49 0.75 -3.42 -8.75
CA ALA A 49 1.53 -2.28 -8.31
C ALA A 49 2.13 -2.50 -6.91
N GLY A 50 1.33 -3.04 -5.97
CA GLY A 50 1.80 -3.43 -4.63
C GLY A 50 2.92 -4.47 -4.66
N LEU A 51 2.80 -5.50 -5.49
CA LEU A 51 3.86 -6.50 -5.71
C LEU A 51 5.13 -5.84 -6.25
N LEU A 52 5.00 -4.96 -7.27
CA LEU A 52 6.12 -4.28 -7.89
C LEU A 52 6.88 -3.36 -6.92
N CYS A 53 6.22 -2.84 -5.88
CA CYS A 53 6.90 -2.08 -4.82
C CYS A 53 8.00 -2.88 -4.12
N TYR A 54 7.94 -4.21 -4.15
CA TYR A 54 8.91 -5.11 -3.51
C TYR A 54 9.90 -5.74 -4.48
N LEU A 55 9.66 -5.66 -5.81
CA LEU A 55 10.43 -6.42 -6.82
C LEU A 55 11.94 -6.23 -6.73
N LEU A 56 12.40 -4.98 -6.64
CA LEU A 56 13.81 -4.63 -6.42
C LEU A 56 14.06 -4.11 -4.98
N GLY A 57 13.24 -4.58 -4.03
CA GLY A 57 13.30 -4.14 -2.65
C GLY A 57 12.97 -2.64 -2.50
N TRP A 58 13.80 -1.90 -1.77
CA TRP A 58 13.57 -0.48 -1.49
C TRP A 58 13.63 0.43 -2.73
N LEU A 59 14.32 0.01 -3.79
CA LEU A 59 14.51 0.83 -5.00
C LEU A 59 13.17 1.08 -5.73
N THR A 60 12.41 0.02 -6.02
CA THR A 60 11.07 0.14 -6.61
C THR A 60 10.10 0.78 -5.65
N GLY A 61 10.27 0.56 -4.34
CA GLY A 61 9.49 1.27 -3.32
C GLY A 61 9.57 2.79 -3.45
N ILE A 62 10.79 3.35 -3.63
CA ILE A 62 10.95 4.80 -3.84
C ILE A 62 10.21 5.25 -5.10
N ILE A 63 10.37 4.52 -6.21
CA ILE A 63 9.72 4.87 -7.48
C ILE A 63 8.20 4.92 -7.30
N PHE A 64 7.58 3.86 -6.77
CA PHE A 64 6.14 3.80 -6.60
C PHE A 64 5.62 4.82 -5.56
N LEU A 65 6.39 5.13 -4.52
CA LEU A 65 6.03 6.15 -3.55
C LEU A 65 5.89 7.54 -4.20
N LEU A 66 6.72 7.83 -5.21
CA LEU A 66 6.74 9.12 -5.90
C LEU A 66 5.70 9.21 -7.04
N ILE A 67 5.46 8.11 -7.76
CA ILE A 67 4.61 8.14 -8.96
C ILE A 67 3.17 7.69 -8.71
N ASP A 68 2.93 6.82 -7.74
CA ASP A 68 1.59 6.29 -7.44
C ASP A 68 0.91 7.12 -6.36
N LYS A 69 -0.36 7.47 -6.59
CA LYS A 69 -1.14 8.28 -5.65
C LYS A 69 -2.11 7.45 -4.80
N ARG A 70 -2.25 6.17 -5.09
CA ARG A 70 -3.16 5.27 -4.38
C ARG A 70 -2.63 4.99 -2.97
N PRO A 71 -3.41 5.24 -1.91
CA PRO A 71 -2.93 5.11 -0.52
C PRO A 71 -2.41 3.72 -0.19
N TRP A 72 -3.06 2.68 -0.71
CA TRP A 72 -2.67 1.29 -0.50
C TRP A 72 -1.30 0.99 -1.12
N VAL A 73 -1.04 1.43 -2.36
CA VAL A 73 0.25 1.25 -3.04
C VAL A 73 1.34 2.05 -2.33
N LYS A 74 1.06 3.29 -1.94
CA LYS A 74 2.00 4.12 -1.17
C LYS A 74 2.42 3.47 0.15
N PHE A 75 1.48 2.84 0.86
CA PHE A 75 1.81 2.10 2.08
C PHE A 75 2.79 0.95 1.79
N HIS A 76 2.54 0.11 0.76
CA HIS A 76 3.44 -0.97 0.37
C HIS A 76 4.80 -0.45 -0.11
N ALA A 77 4.82 0.65 -0.85
CA ALA A 77 6.04 1.32 -1.28
C ALA A 77 6.86 1.82 -0.08
N ALA A 78 6.24 2.53 0.85
CA ALA A 78 6.89 3.02 2.08
C ALA A 78 7.39 1.86 2.95
N GLN A 79 6.58 0.81 3.14
CA GLN A 79 6.99 -0.38 3.91
C GLN A 79 8.17 -1.09 3.27
N SER A 80 8.22 -1.18 1.93
CA SER A 80 9.36 -1.73 1.20
C SER A 80 10.66 -0.96 1.48
N ILE A 81 10.59 0.38 1.45
CA ILE A 81 11.75 1.26 1.75
C ILE A 81 12.22 1.03 3.19
N VAL A 82 11.33 1.03 4.17
CA VAL A 82 11.69 0.90 5.58
C VAL A 82 12.29 -0.48 5.87
N VAL A 83 11.64 -1.55 5.39
CA VAL A 83 12.09 -2.94 5.65
C VAL A 83 13.40 -3.22 4.92
N PHE A 84 13.40 -3.12 3.60
CA PHE A 84 14.57 -3.52 2.80
C PHE A 84 15.67 -2.48 2.80
N GLY A 85 15.34 -1.19 2.87
CA GLY A 85 16.31 -0.11 3.07
C GLY A 85 17.00 -0.25 4.42
N GLY A 86 16.25 -0.41 5.51
CA GLY A 86 16.79 -0.62 6.85
C GLY A 86 17.69 -1.85 6.96
N LEU A 87 17.23 -3.00 6.42
CA LEU A 87 18.04 -4.23 6.40
C LEU A 87 19.29 -4.10 5.52
N THR A 88 19.23 -3.35 4.42
CA THR A 88 20.37 -3.06 3.57
C THR A 88 21.41 -2.22 4.31
N VAL A 89 20.97 -1.15 4.99
CA VAL A 89 21.86 -0.30 5.82
C VAL A 89 22.52 -1.12 6.93
N LEU A 90 21.73 -1.94 7.64
CA LEU A 90 22.26 -2.84 8.67
C LEU A 90 23.33 -3.79 8.10
N ARG A 91 23.07 -4.38 6.95
CA ARG A 91 24.01 -5.29 6.28
C ARG A 91 25.29 -4.59 5.85
N ILE A 92 25.19 -3.37 5.32
CA ILE A 92 26.38 -2.55 4.99
C ILE A 92 27.19 -2.24 6.25
N ALA A 93 26.54 -1.84 7.34
CA ALA A 93 27.22 -1.57 8.62
C ALA A 93 27.95 -2.81 9.14
N LEU A 94 27.32 -3.99 9.05
CA LEU A 94 27.97 -5.25 9.41
C LEU A 94 29.17 -5.59 8.52
N LEU A 95 29.10 -5.30 7.21
CA LEU A 95 30.24 -5.49 6.29
C LEU A 95 31.41 -4.56 6.65
N PHE A 96 31.14 -3.30 7.00
CA PHE A 96 32.17 -2.37 7.47
C PHE A 96 32.81 -2.87 8.79
N LEU A 97 31.98 -3.28 9.75
CA LEU A 97 32.45 -3.83 11.00
C LEU A 97 33.30 -5.09 10.77
N HIS A 98 32.90 -5.94 9.85
CA HIS A 98 33.61 -7.14 9.45
C HIS A 98 35.02 -6.81 8.88
N GLY A 99 35.11 -5.78 8.02
CA GLY A 99 36.37 -5.30 7.44
C GLY A 99 37.31 -4.68 8.46
N MET A 100 36.74 -3.92 9.45
CA MET A 100 37.53 -3.25 10.50
C MET A 100 37.98 -4.16 11.63
N ALA A 101 37.30 -5.27 11.89
CA ALA A 101 37.55 -6.14 13.04
C ALA A 101 38.86 -6.92 12.96
N GLY A 102 39.70 -6.73 11.92
CA GLY A 102 41.03 -7.34 11.79
C GLY A 102 41.05 -8.88 11.94
N GLY A 103 39.96 -9.47 11.79
CA GLY A 103 39.59 -10.84 11.56
C GLY A 103 40.30 -11.98 12.23
N GLY A 104 40.20 -12.11 13.55
CA GLY A 104 40.37 -13.43 14.13
C GLY A 104 39.31 -14.42 13.59
N PHE A 105 39.68 -15.68 13.34
CA PHE A 105 38.80 -16.72 12.73
C PHE A 105 37.41 -16.80 13.37
N ILE A 106 37.29 -16.63 14.69
CA ILE A 106 36.02 -16.67 15.43
C ILE A 106 35.12 -15.45 15.11
N GLY A 107 35.68 -14.24 15.08
CA GLY A 107 34.91 -13.02 14.76
C GLY A 107 34.37 -13.04 13.34
N TRP A 108 35.14 -13.51 12.39
CA TRP A 108 34.72 -13.70 11.00
C TRP A 108 33.58 -14.70 10.87
N GLY A 109 33.64 -15.82 11.59
CA GLY A 109 32.58 -16.82 11.57
C GLY A 109 31.24 -16.31 12.10
N ILE A 110 31.24 -15.59 13.23
CA ILE A 110 30.02 -15.05 13.86
C ILE A 110 29.38 -13.96 12.98
N LEU A 111 30.18 -13.01 12.49
CA LEU A 111 29.64 -11.93 11.64
C LEU A 111 29.12 -12.46 10.30
N SER A 112 29.77 -13.46 9.72
CA SER A 112 29.28 -14.12 8.52
C SER A 112 27.97 -14.86 8.75
N LEU A 113 27.82 -15.54 9.88
CA LEU A 113 26.58 -16.22 10.25
C LEU A 113 25.43 -15.21 10.44
N ILE A 114 25.68 -14.09 11.11
CA ILE A 114 24.69 -13.02 11.28
C ILE A 114 24.30 -12.46 9.90
N GLY A 115 25.27 -12.21 9.03
CA GLY A 115 25.00 -11.73 7.66
C GLY A 115 24.17 -12.73 6.84
N LEU A 116 24.42 -14.03 7.00
CA LEU A 116 23.63 -15.10 6.37
C LEU A 116 22.19 -15.11 6.89
N LEU A 117 22.00 -15.01 8.20
CA LEU A 117 20.67 -15.01 8.81
C LEU A 117 19.85 -13.79 8.39
N ILE A 118 20.48 -12.60 8.32
CA ILE A 118 19.83 -11.40 7.79
C ILE A 118 19.47 -11.58 6.32
N GLY A 119 20.34 -12.17 5.50
CA GLY A 119 20.05 -12.46 4.10
C GLY A 119 18.89 -13.42 3.93
N LEU A 120 18.80 -14.44 4.75
CA LEU A 120 17.67 -15.39 4.75
C LEU A 120 16.37 -14.70 5.19
N LEU A 121 16.42 -13.88 6.24
CA LEU A 121 15.28 -13.08 6.69
C LEU A 121 14.78 -12.14 5.57
N MET A 122 15.71 -11.46 4.88
CA MET A 122 15.36 -10.60 3.74
C MET A 122 14.65 -11.41 2.64
N LEU A 123 15.15 -12.59 2.32
CA LEU A 123 14.55 -13.45 1.28
C LEU A 123 13.12 -13.88 1.67
N VAL A 124 12.96 -14.35 2.92
CA VAL A 124 11.65 -14.78 3.42
C VAL A 124 10.65 -13.62 3.42
N LEU A 125 11.04 -12.46 3.95
CA LEU A 125 10.19 -11.26 3.95
C LEU A 125 9.88 -10.79 2.52
N TRP A 126 10.84 -10.87 1.61
CA TRP A 126 10.67 -10.49 0.22
C TRP A 126 9.57 -11.32 -0.44
N ILE A 127 9.65 -12.65 -0.36
CA ILE A 127 8.65 -13.56 -0.93
C ILE A 127 7.30 -13.34 -0.26
N LEU A 128 7.26 -13.28 1.07
CA LEU A 128 6.03 -13.13 1.85
C LEU A 128 5.31 -11.83 1.50
N LEU A 129 6.02 -10.69 1.49
CA LEU A 129 5.43 -9.40 1.21
C LEU A 129 4.96 -9.26 -0.25
N MET A 130 5.71 -9.84 -1.21
CA MET A 130 5.28 -9.90 -2.61
C MET A 130 3.98 -10.71 -2.76
N VAL A 131 3.92 -11.90 -2.16
CA VAL A 131 2.72 -12.77 -2.23
C VAL A 131 1.53 -12.09 -1.57
N LYS A 132 1.71 -11.50 -0.38
CA LYS A 132 0.63 -10.80 0.34
C LYS A 132 0.14 -9.58 -0.44
N ALA A 133 1.02 -8.78 -0.99
CA ALA A 133 0.64 -7.65 -1.84
C ALA A 133 -0.11 -8.11 -3.11
N TYR A 134 0.31 -9.21 -3.75
CA TYR A 134 -0.40 -9.76 -4.89
C TYR A 134 -1.80 -10.27 -4.54
N GLN A 135 -1.98 -10.83 -3.34
CA GLN A 135 -3.28 -11.25 -2.79
C GLN A 135 -4.16 -10.07 -2.34
N HIS A 136 -3.71 -8.83 -2.53
CA HIS A 136 -4.36 -7.61 -2.05
C HIS A 136 -4.52 -7.57 -0.52
N GLU A 137 -3.62 -8.22 0.21
CA GLU A 137 -3.59 -8.24 1.65
C GLU A 137 -2.55 -7.27 2.20
N THR A 138 -2.94 -6.48 3.20
CA THR A 138 -2.03 -5.55 3.88
C THR A 138 -1.33 -6.25 5.03
N PHE A 139 -0.22 -6.92 4.76
CA PHE A 139 0.60 -7.48 5.81
C PHE A 139 1.48 -6.39 6.44
N ARG A 140 1.21 -6.09 7.70
CA ARG A 140 1.91 -5.04 8.45
C ARG A 140 3.11 -5.63 9.17
N VAL A 141 4.33 -5.30 8.72
CA VAL A 141 5.56 -5.70 9.42
C VAL A 141 5.67 -4.86 10.70
N PRO A 142 5.81 -5.49 11.89
CA PRO A 142 5.94 -4.76 13.15
C PRO A 142 7.04 -3.69 13.08
N ILE A 143 6.82 -2.53 13.70
CA ILE A 143 7.71 -1.36 13.69
C ILE A 143 7.78 -0.68 12.31
N ALA A 144 8.04 -1.45 11.25
CA ALA A 144 8.16 -0.88 9.90
C ALA A 144 6.85 -0.30 9.36
N ALA A 145 5.71 -0.89 9.72
CA ALA A 145 4.41 -0.41 9.27
C ALA A 145 4.06 0.97 9.85
N ASP A 146 4.39 1.22 11.11
CA ASP A 146 4.11 2.51 11.77
C ASP A 146 4.94 3.65 11.13
N ILE A 147 6.20 3.35 10.78
CA ILE A 147 7.07 4.29 10.05
C ILE A 147 6.54 4.49 8.63
N ALA A 148 6.10 3.41 7.97
CA ALA A 148 5.57 3.45 6.62
C ALA A 148 4.28 4.29 6.52
N ASP A 149 3.39 4.19 7.52
CA ASP A 149 2.19 5.04 7.60
C ASP A 149 2.54 6.54 7.69
N GLY A 150 3.65 6.87 8.34
CA GLY A 150 4.18 8.24 8.38
C GLY A 150 4.71 8.74 7.04
N LEU A 151 5.34 7.87 6.26
CA LEU A 151 5.92 8.18 4.94
C LEU A 151 4.89 8.17 3.80
N ALA A 152 3.81 7.40 3.94
CA ALA A 152 2.77 7.24 2.92
C ALA A 152 1.76 8.41 2.88
N LYS A 153 1.81 9.30 3.87
CA LYS A 153 0.98 10.51 3.91
C LYS A 153 1.49 11.54 2.92
#